data_ad5588b95146508c7c58a3299d729860
#
_entry.id   ad5588b95146508c7c58a3299d729860
#
_cell.length_a   1.000
_cell.length_b   1.000
_cell.length_c   1.000
_cell.angle_alpha   90.00
_cell.angle_beta   90.00
_cell.angle_gamma   90.00
#
_symmetry.space_group_name_H-M   'P 1'
#
loop_
_entity.id
_entity.type
_entity.pdbx_description
1 polymer ?
#
loop_
_entity_poly.entity_id
_entity_poly.type
_entity_poly.pdbx_seq_one_letter_code
_entity_poly.pdbx_strand_id
1 'polypeptide(L)'
;MILDSLTVDRAALEARTGWAIKPEGACKGEVCVPLPKGTATNGTVDVEMLADRLRMPLVHDDAHGVWALGPDTGVTGRALTTAVAPELVLPDLRNDKAFSLSSLRGQKVLLVAWASW
;
A
#
# COMPACT_ATOMS: atom_id res chain seq x y z
N MET A 1 -2.50 7.78 -3.08
CA MET A 1 -2.09 8.80 -4.07
C MET A 1 -2.45 8.27 -5.44
N ILE A 2 -3.17 9.04 -6.26
CA ILE A 2 -3.47 8.64 -7.65
C ILE A 2 -2.40 9.26 -8.56
N LEU A 3 -1.96 8.51 -9.54
CA LEU A 3 -0.88 8.80 -10.47
C LEU A 3 -1.33 8.49 -11.90
N ASP A 4 -0.91 9.30 -12.85
CA ASP A 4 -1.04 9.10 -14.29
C ASP A 4 0.27 8.60 -14.94
N SER A 5 1.34 8.55 -14.13
CA SER A 5 2.66 8.07 -14.54
C SER A 5 3.37 7.41 -13.35
N LEU A 6 4.19 6.40 -13.63
CA LEU A 6 5.06 5.78 -12.63
C LEU A 6 6.35 6.57 -12.37
N THR A 7 6.67 7.56 -13.19
CA THR A 7 7.76 8.50 -12.95
C THR A 7 7.17 9.83 -12.48
N VAL A 8 7.41 10.20 -11.24
CA VAL A 8 6.81 11.39 -10.62
C VAL A 8 7.87 12.36 -10.13
N ASP A 9 7.49 13.62 -10.03
CA ASP A 9 8.32 14.65 -9.40
C ASP A 9 8.59 14.31 -7.94
N ARG A 10 9.86 14.42 -7.55
CA ARG A 10 10.32 14.08 -6.19
C ARG A 10 9.63 14.90 -5.12
N ALA A 11 9.53 16.22 -5.31
CA ALA A 11 8.94 17.10 -4.29
C ALA A 11 7.44 16.84 -4.13
N ALA A 12 6.74 16.55 -5.23
CA ALA A 12 5.33 16.16 -5.19
C ALA A 12 5.11 14.83 -4.45
N LEU A 13 5.99 13.84 -4.68
CA LEU A 13 5.96 12.55 -3.97
C LEU A 13 6.20 12.73 -2.48
N GLU A 14 7.26 13.46 -2.12
CA GLU A 14 7.64 13.71 -0.72
C GLU A 14 6.52 14.42 0.05
N ALA A 15 5.89 15.44 -0.55
CA ALA A 15 4.79 16.17 0.05
C ALA A 15 3.54 15.30 0.30
N ARG A 16 3.27 14.33 -0.57
CA ARG A 16 2.07 13.49 -0.50
C ARG A 16 2.23 12.24 0.33
N THR A 17 3.44 11.69 0.42
CA THR A 17 3.72 10.43 1.14
C THR A 17 4.39 10.65 2.49
N GLY A 18 5.05 11.80 2.68
CA GLY A 18 5.88 12.11 3.83
C GLY A 18 7.24 11.40 3.83
N TRP A 19 7.59 10.68 2.75
CA TRP A 19 8.88 10.05 2.57
C TRP A 19 9.83 10.99 1.82
N ALA A 20 10.87 11.46 2.51
CA ALA A 20 11.94 12.27 1.92
C ALA A 20 12.97 11.38 1.24
N ILE A 21 13.29 11.68 -0.02
CA ILE A 21 14.30 10.94 -0.79
C ILE A 21 15.67 11.60 -0.53
N LYS A 22 16.55 10.87 0.11
CA LYS A 22 17.90 11.29 0.51
C LYS A 22 18.97 10.38 -0.11
N PRO A 23 20.25 10.76 -0.08
CA PRO A 23 21.33 9.90 -0.58
C PRO A 23 21.37 8.51 0.07
N GLU A 24 21.00 8.41 1.34
CA GLU A 24 20.91 7.15 2.09
C GLU A 24 19.66 6.31 1.80
N GLY A 25 18.63 6.89 1.17
CA GLY A 25 17.38 6.21 0.85
C GLY A 25 16.13 7.05 1.06
N ALA A 26 14.97 6.39 1.15
CA ALA A 26 13.72 7.02 1.55
C ALA A 26 13.63 7.10 3.06
N CYS A 27 13.45 8.30 3.61
CA CYS A 27 13.43 8.55 5.05
C CYS A 27 12.10 9.18 5.50
N LYS A 28 11.55 8.68 6.63
CA LYS A 28 10.34 9.22 7.28
C LYS A 28 10.52 9.16 8.79
N GLY A 29 10.60 10.33 9.42
CA GLY A 29 10.99 10.44 10.82
C GLY A 29 12.39 9.86 11.05
N GLU A 30 12.50 8.93 11.97
CA GLU A 30 13.74 8.23 12.33
C GLU A 30 14.06 7.03 11.43
N VAL A 31 13.12 6.64 10.56
CA VAL A 31 13.28 5.46 9.70
C VAL A 31 13.81 5.86 8.34
N CYS A 32 14.90 5.23 7.90
CA CYS A 32 15.43 5.35 6.56
C CYS A 32 15.55 3.95 5.92
N VAL A 33 15.00 3.81 4.72
CA VAL A 33 15.04 2.57 3.95
C VAL A 33 15.92 2.78 2.72
N PRO A 34 17.04 2.05 2.59
CA PRO A 34 17.89 2.16 1.42
C PRO A 34 17.14 1.86 0.13
N LEU A 35 17.29 2.70 -0.88
CA LEU A 35 16.66 2.52 -2.18
C LEU A 35 17.64 1.89 -3.19
N PRO A 36 17.16 1.08 -4.14
CA PRO A 36 17.95 0.61 -5.26
C PRO A 36 18.48 1.76 -6.10
N LYS A 37 19.61 1.54 -6.77
CA LYS A 37 20.14 2.53 -7.73
C LYS A 37 19.13 2.74 -8.85
N GLY A 38 18.91 4.00 -9.21
CA GLY A 38 17.97 4.37 -10.28
C GLY A 38 16.55 4.69 -9.79
N THR A 39 16.20 4.38 -8.54
CA THR A 39 14.87 4.73 -7.98
C THR A 39 14.61 6.24 -8.02
N ALA A 40 15.64 7.06 -7.79
CA ALA A 40 15.55 8.51 -7.89
C ALA A 40 16.65 9.05 -8.80
N THR A 41 16.26 9.79 -9.83
CA THR A 41 17.18 10.31 -10.86
C THR A 41 16.68 11.67 -11.36
N ASN A 42 17.56 12.64 -11.44
CA ASN A 42 17.26 13.97 -12.04
C ASN A 42 15.99 14.67 -11.48
N GLY A 43 15.73 14.55 -10.20
CA GLY A 43 14.56 15.19 -9.57
C GLY A 43 13.26 14.41 -9.71
N THR A 44 13.28 13.24 -10.33
CA THR A 44 12.12 12.33 -10.42
C THR A 44 12.34 11.06 -9.63
N VAL A 45 11.27 10.35 -9.33
CA VAL A 45 11.26 9.08 -8.60
C VAL A 45 10.46 8.05 -9.38
N ASP A 46 11.03 6.87 -9.53
CA ASP A 46 10.35 5.67 -10.00
C ASP A 46 9.48 5.12 -8.86
N VAL A 47 8.17 5.23 -9.03
CA VAL A 47 7.20 4.86 -7.99
C VAL A 47 7.09 3.35 -7.83
N GLU A 48 7.29 2.57 -8.89
CA GLU A 48 7.24 1.11 -8.81
C GLU A 48 8.37 0.57 -7.94
N MET A 49 9.61 1.02 -8.20
CA MET A 49 10.77 0.66 -7.39
C MET A 49 10.66 1.12 -5.94
N LEU A 50 10.11 2.33 -5.72
CA LEU A 50 9.86 2.87 -4.39
C LEU A 50 8.79 2.05 -3.65
N ALA A 51 7.66 1.77 -4.29
CA ALA A 51 6.54 1.03 -3.75
C ALA A 51 6.94 -0.39 -3.33
N ASP A 52 7.69 -1.10 -4.18
CA ASP A 52 8.22 -2.42 -3.86
C ASP A 52 9.12 -2.35 -2.62
N ARG A 53 10.04 -1.38 -2.57
CA ARG A 53 10.99 -1.26 -1.47
C ARG A 53 10.36 -0.87 -0.13
N LEU A 54 9.36 0.01 -0.15
CA LEU A 54 8.63 0.44 1.03
C LEU A 54 7.41 -0.44 1.35
N ARG A 55 7.16 -1.46 0.52
CA ARG A 55 5.99 -2.35 0.60
C ARG A 55 4.68 -1.56 0.61
N MET A 56 4.61 -0.56 -0.25
CA MET A 56 3.40 0.20 -0.51
C MET A 56 2.59 -0.51 -1.59
N PRO A 57 1.27 -0.69 -1.42
CA PRO A 57 0.46 -1.27 -2.47
C PRO A 57 0.39 -0.32 -3.66
N LEU A 58 0.64 -0.86 -4.85
CA LEU A 58 0.51 -0.14 -6.13
C LEU A 58 -0.48 -0.91 -7.01
N VAL A 59 -1.60 -0.30 -7.31
CA VAL A 59 -2.68 -0.90 -8.11
C VAL A 59 -2.86 -0.12 -9.39
N HIS A 60 -2.91 -0.81 -10.53
CA HIS A 60 -3.16 -0.24 -11.84
C HIS A 60 -4.64 -0.40 -12.24
N ASP A 61 -5.22 0.65 -12.77
CA ASP A 61 -6.51 0.63 -13.45
C ASP A 61 -6.27 0.79 -14.95
N ASP A 62 -6.29 -0.32 -15.68
CA ASP A 62 -6.06 -0.36 -17.12
C ASP A 62 -7.10 0.42 -17.91
N ALA A 63 -8.35 0.46 -17.42
CA ALA A 63 -9.45 1.12 -18.12
C ALA A 63 -9.27 2.64 -18.17
N HIS A 64 -8.65 3.21 -17.13
CA HIS A 64 -8.44 4.66 -17.00
C HIS A 64 -6.96 5.07 -17.14
N GLY A 65 -6.04 4.11 -17.25
CA GLY A 65 -4.61 4.37 -17.38
C GLY A 65 -4.01 5.07 -16.16
N VAL A 66 -4.49 4.76 -14.97
CA VAL A 66 -4.04 5.38 -13.71
C VAL A 66 -3.55 4.35 -12.70
N TRP A 67 -2.68 4.78 -11.80
CA TRP A 67 -2.18 3.97 -10.69
C TRP A 67 -2.62 4.56 -9.36
N ALA A 68 -2.93 3.68 -8.41
CA ALA A 68 -3.19 4.05 -7.02
C ALA A 68 -2.05 3.55 -6.14
N LEU A 69 -1.27 4.48 -5.58
CA LEU A 69 -0.25 4.19 -4.57
C LEU A 69 -0.87 4.31 -3.18
N GLY A 70 -0.86 3.21 -2.43
CA GLY A 70 -1.34 3.15 -1.06
C GLY A 70 -0.31 3.62 -0.02
N PRO A 71 -0.66 3.59 1.28
CA PRO A 71 0.23 3.98 2.36
C PRO A 71 1.37 2.94 2.56
N ASP A 72 2.43 3.37 3.24
CA ASP A 72 3.50 2.48 3.68
C ASP A 72 3.03 1.49 4.76
N THR A 73 3.80 0.41 4.96
CA THR A 73 3.48 -0.64 5.93
C THR A 73 3.70 -0.25 7.39
N GLY A 74 4.18 0.96 7.64
CA GLY A 74 4.57 1.41 8.99
C GLY A 74 3.43 1.39 10.00
N VAL A 75 2.18 1.50 9.54
CA VAL A 75 0.99 1.53 10.41
C VAL A 75 0.44 0.13 10.66
N THR A 76 0.52 -0.78 9.69
CA THR A 76 -0.15 -2.09 9.74
C THR A 76 0.81 -3.28 9.78
N GLY A 77 2.10 -3.07 9.55
CA GLY A 77 3.10 -4.14 9.41
C GLY A 77 2.87 -5.04 8.17
N ARG A 78 1.80 -4.79 7.42
CA ARG A 78 1.46 -5.52 6.18
C ARG A 78 1.00 -4.56 5.10
N ALA A 79 1.64 -4.59 3.93
CA ALA A 79 1.12 -3.99 2.73
C ALA A 79 0.27 -5.01 1.97
N LEU A 80 -0.91 -4.59 1.55
CA LEU A 80 -1.62 -5.27 0.47
C LEU A 80 -0.94 -4.84 -0.84
N THR A 81 -0.29 -5.78 -1.51
CA THR A 81 0.35 -5.55 -2.82
C THR A 81 -0.61 -5.84 -3.98
N THR A 82 -1.82 -6.31 -3.66
CA THR A 82 -2.89 -6.60 -4.61
C THR A 82 -4.20 -5.98 -4.11
N ALA A 83 -5.19 -5.83 -4.99
CA ALA A 83 -6.55 -5.44 -4.60
C ALA A 83 -7.37 -6.61 -4.00
N VAL A 84 -6.72 -7.73 -3.69
CA VAL A 84 -7.38 -8.92 -3.12
C VAL A 84 -7.25 -8.88 -1.61
N ALA A 85 -8.37 -8.88 -0.88
CA ALA A 85 -8.38 -9.00 0.56
C ALA A 85 -7.78 -10.34 1.01
N PRO A 86 -6.92 -10.35 2.05
CA PRO A 86 -6.43 -11.60 2.62
C PRO A 86 -7.60 -12.43 3.17
N GLU A 87 -7.43 -13.76 3.15
CA GLU A 87 -8.43 -14.66 3.74
C GLU A 87 -8.49 -14.45 5.25
N LEU A 88 -9.70 -14.41 5.77
CA LEU A 88 -10.00 -14.36 7.19
C LEU A 88 -10.96 -15.50 7.51
N VAL A 89 -10.56 -16.39 8.40
CA VAL A 89 -11.37 -17.52 8.87
C VAL A 89 -11.60 -17.36 10.37
N LEU A 90 -12.86 -17.23 10.78
CA LEU A 90 -13.26 -17.06 12.17
C LEU A 90 -14.44 -18.00 12.50
N PRO A 91 -14.61 -18.41 13.75
CA PRO A 91 -15.83 -19.12 14.18
C PRO A 91 -17.04 -18.19 14.10
N ASP A 92 -18.14 -18.65 13.52
CA ASP A 92 -19.44 -17.97 13.57
C ASP A 92 -20.02 -18.15 14.97
N LEU A 93 -20.25 -17.03 15.68
CA LEU A 93 -20.77 -17.04 17.07
C LEU A 93 -22.14 -17.75 17.24
N ARG A 94 -22.88 -17.98 16.16
CA ARG A 94 -24.20 -18.63 16.20
C ARG A 94 -24.13 -20.15 16.23
N ASN A 95 -23.07 -20.73 15.69
CA ASN A 95 -23.01 -22.18 15.46
C ASN A 95 -21.62 -22.79 15.59
N ASP A 96 -20.61 -21.98 15.96
CA ASP A 96 -19.18 -22.35 16.07
C ASP A 96 -18.57 -22.94 14.79
N LYS A 97 -19.24 -22.83 13.65
CA LYS A 97 -18.68 -23.28 12.38
C LYS A 97 -17.69 -22.24 11.85
N ALA A 98 -16.65 -22.72 11.18
CA ALA A 98 -15.71 -21.84 10.51
C ALA A 98 -16.41 -21.03 9.41
N PHE A 99 -16.30 -19.71 9.48
CA PHE A 99 -16.74 -18.77 8.48
C PHE A 99 -15.52 -18.20 7.76
N SER A 100 -15.53 -18.26 6.44
CA SER A 100 -14.45 -17.74 5.58
C SER A 100 -14.90 -16.46 4.89
N LEU A 101 -14.08 -15.41 4.91
CA LEU A 101 -14.36 -14.15 4.23
C LEU A 101 -14.53 -14.35 2.71
N SER A 102 -13.79 -15.28 2.14
CA SER A 102 -13.87 -15.63 0.71
C SER A 102 -15.24 -16.15 0.27
N SER A 103 -16.07 -16.64 1.21
CA SER A 103 -17.45 -17.07 0.91
C SER A 103 -18.35 -15.92 0.47
N LEU A 104 -17.95 -14.66 0.75
CA LEU A 104 -18.69 -13.45 0.38
C LEU A 104 -18.20 -12.83 -0.95
N ARG A 105 -17.37 -13.51 -1.72
CA ARG A 105 -16.91 -13.00 -3.02
C ARG A 105 -18.08 -12.66 -3.93
N GLY A 106 -17.95 -11.54 -4.65
CA GLY A 106 -19.02 -11.00 -5.50
C GLY A 106 -20.04 -10.13 -4.78
N GLN A 107 -19.94 -10.00 -3.46
CA GLN A 107 -20.79 -9.13 -2.64
C GLN A 107 -20.01 -7.91 -2.15
N LYS A 108 -20.72 -6.80 -1.92
CA LYS A 108 -20.16 -5.64 -1.20
C LYS A 108 -20.19 -5.94 0.29
N VAL A 109 -19.02 -5.93 0.94
CA VAL A 109 -18.86 -6.29 2.34
C VAL A 109 -18.29 -5.11 3.11
N LEU A 110 -18.93 -4.74 4.22
CA LEU A 110 -18.39 -3.84 5.24
C LEU A 110 -17.95 -4.69 6.44
N LEU A 111 -16.65 -4.72 6.70
CA LEU A 111 -16.09 -5.37 7.88
C LEU A 111 -15.93 -4.35 9.00
N VAL A 112 -16.55 -4.62 10.15
CA VAL A 112 -16.41 -3.80 11.36
C VAL A 112 -15.77 -4.66 12.44
N ALA A 113 -14.68 -4.18 13.03
CA ALA A 113 -14.03 -4.79 14.17
C ALA A 113 -14.03 -3.81 15.35
N TRP A 114 -14.49 -4.28 16.50
CA TRP A 114 -14.45 -3.49 17.73
C TRP A 114 -14.18 -4.40 18.94
N ALA A 115 -13.82 -3.81 20.06
CA ALA A 115 -13.74 -4.50 21.33
C ALA A 115 -14.49 -3.68 22.40
N SER A 116 -15.15 -4.38 23.29
CA SER A 116 -15.77 -3.80 24.48
C SER A 116 -14.87 -4.09 25.70
N TRP A 117 -14.15 -3.08 26.16
CA TRP A 117 -13.38 -3.10 27.42
C TRP A 117 -13.80 -1.96 28.33
#